data_8e0c5278722fc578417a9383d1ec528b
#
_entry.id   8e0c5278722fc578417a9383d1ec528b
#
_cell.length_a   1.000
_cell.length_b   1.000
_cell.length_c   1.000
_cell.angle_alpha   90.00
_cell.angle_beta   90.00
_cell.angle_gamma   90.00
#
_symmetry.space_group_name_H-M   'P 1'
#
loop_
_entity.id
_entity.type
_entity.pdbx_description
1 polymer ?
#
loop_
_entity_poly.entity_id
_entity_poly.type
_entity_poly.pdbx_seq_one_letter_code
_entity_poly.pdbx_strand_id
1 'polypeptide(L)'
;SITIASPSLLRTTADLYVKEGADYRLLKRIGVDRVNTGLNVGFLPYAPVVTALPETKGTDFRLFVHASGNADMIVDLSSQPIIERYPEKTLAKMFQYPLPMWHEYMWDKQPEVSDSNMLIDPKQVIDITPYFKNGQLNWQVPAGEWTIMRTAMCPTRVTNSPASPEGRGLEVDKMSKKHVAKHFDAHMGEILRRIPPEDRTTFKIVVQDSYETGGQNWTDDMLAAFKKKYKYDPIPYLPSLQGIVIGSPDMSDRFLWDLRRLVADRIAYDYVGGLREVGHRHGLTTWLENYGHWGFPGEFLQYGGQSDEIGGEFWSEGSLGDIENRAASSCAHIYGKRKVWAESFTAGGSNFSRYPHTLKQRGDRFFTEGINSTMLHVYIHQPWEDKVPGVSTSFGNEFNRHNTWFSQLDVFNQYLKRCNFMLQQGTYVADVAYFIGEDTPKMTGVCDPELPRGYSFDYINAEVLLTKSSVKGNKLTLESGMQYRVLVLPKQ
;
A
#
# COMPACT_ATOMS: atom_id res chain seq x y z
N SER A 1 12.39 -22.50 -14.28
CA SER A 1 12.15 -21.07 -13.95
C SER A 1 12.87 -20.15 -14.93
N ILE A 2 12.39 -18.91 -15.05
CA ILE A 2 13.05 -17.84 -15.79
C ILE A 2 13.10 -16.57 -14.94
N THR A 3 14.25 -15.89 -14.98
CA THR A 3 14.48 -14.63 -14.30
C THR A 3 14.87 -13.57 -15.32
N ILE A 4 14.18 -12.41 -15.30
CA ILE A 4 14.45 -11.30 -16.17
C ILE A 4 14.76 -10.08 -15.30
N ALA A 5 15.98 -9.56 -15.42
CA ALA A 5 16.44 -8.39 -14.69
C ALA A 5 16.77 -7.25 -15.67
N SER A 6 16.56 -6.01 -15.24
CA SER A 6 16.98 -4.81 -15.96
C SER A 6 17.58 -3.81 -14.98
N PRO A 7 18.71 -3.18 -15.31
CA PRO A 7 19.31 -2.14 -14.48
C PRO A 7 18.58 -0.79 -14.58
N SER A 8 17.56 -0.70 -15.42
CA SER A 8 16.84 0.54 -15.70
C SER A 8 15.31 0.33 -15.73
N LEU A 9 14.59 1.42 -15.91
CA LEU A 9 13.13 1.40 -16.08
C LEU A 9 12.77 0.60 -17.34
N LEU A 10 11.93 -0.40 -17.17
CA LEU A 10 11.47 -1.26 -18.26
C LEU A 10 10.01 -1.66 -18.06
N ARG A 11 9.19 -1.44 -19.08
CA ARG A 11 7.84 -1.99 -19.20
C ARG A 11 7.69 -2.66 -20.54
N THR A 12 7.53 -3.99 -20.54
CA THR A 12 7.37 -4.78 -21.74
C THR A 12 6.70 -6.11 -21.43
N THR A 13 6.46 -6.91 -22.46
CA THR A 13 6.11 -8.33 -22.34
C THR A 13 7.14 -9.17 -23.06
N ALA A 14 7.31 -10.40 -22.60
CA ALA A 14 8.19 -11.39 -23.22
C ALA A 14 7.46 -12.73 -23.35
N ASP A 15 7.58 -13.36 -24.51
CA ASP A 15 7.03 -14.68 -24.78
C ASP A 15 8.15 -15.72 -24.80
N LEU A 16 8.08 -16.69 -23.89
CA LEU A 16 9.04 -17.81 -23.83
C LEU A 16 8.47 -19.01 -24.57
N TYR A 17 9.25 -19.53 -25.50
CA TYR A 17 8.94 -20.72 -26.29
C TYR A 17 9.95 -21.83 -26.04
N VAL A 18 9.50 -23.08 -26.20
CA VAL A 18 10.35 -24.28 -26.26
C VAL A 18 10.21 -24.94 -27.62
N LYS A 19 11.30 -25.48 -28.16
CA LYS A 19 11.29 -26.20 -29.40
C LYS A 19 10.69 -27.60 -29.23
N GLU A 20 9.72 -27.94 -30.06
CA GLU A 20 9.09 -29.25 -30.16
C GLU A 20 9.11 -29.73 -31.63
N GLY A 21 10.03 -30.65 -31.95
CA GLY A 21 10.27 -31.07 -33.34
C GLY A 21 10.80 -29.93 -34.22
N ALA A 22 10.07 -29.56 -35.24
CA ALA A 22 10.42 -28.44 -36.15
C ALA A 22 9.89 -27.08 -35.66
N ASP A 23 8.94 -27.07 -34.74
CA ASP A 23 8.19 -25.87 -34.32
C ASP A 23 8.54 -25.42 -32.93
N TYR A 24 8.06 -24.22 -32.52
CA TYR A 24 8.19 -23.66 -31.20
C TYR A 24 6.81 -23.53 -30.57
N ARG A 25 6.64 -24.13 -29.37
CA ARG A 25 5.43 -23.99 -28.57
C ARG A 25 5.63 -22.89 -27.51
N LEU A 26 4.66 -22.00 -27.37
CA LEU A 26 4.63 -21.00 -26.31
C LEU A 26 4.50 -21.69 -24.93
N LEU A 27 5.44 -21.42 -24.04
CA LEU A 27 5.41 -21.87 -22.65
C LEU A 27 4.70 -20.88 -21.75
N LYS A 28 5.13 -19.64 -21.80
CA LYS A 28 4.59 -18.58 -20.93
C LYS A 28 4.77 -17.19 -21.55
N ARG A 29 3.76 -16.36 -21.37
CA ARG A 29 3.86 -14.91 -21.59
C ARG A 29 4.14 -14.23 -20.26
N ILE A 30 5.15 -13.38 -20.23
CA ILE A 30 5.73 -12.77 -19.02
C ILE A 30 5.59 -11.26 -19.13
N GLY A 31 4.84 -10.66 -18.20
CA GLY A 31 4.83 -9.21 -18.04
C GLY A 31 6.07 -8.77 -17.28
N VAL A 32 6.85 -7.86 -17.85
CA VAL A 32 8.01 -7.25 -17.22
C VAL A 32 7.67 -5.79 -16.94
N ASP A 33 7.38 -5.46 -15.70
CA ASP A 33 7.13 -4.10 -15.25
C ASP A 33 8.08 -3.73 -14.11
N ARG A 34 9.02 -2.85 -14.42
CA ARG A 34 10.00 -2.27 -13.52
C ARG A 34 10.08 -0.78 -13.72
N VAL A 35 8.92 -0.16 -13.91
CA VAL A 35 8.81 1.30 -13.94
C VAL A 35 8.78 1.79 -12.51
N ASN A 36 9.79 2.57 -12.16
CA ASN A 36 9.86 3.27 -10.88
C ASN A 36 9.96 4.76 -11.17
N THR A 37 9.13 5.56 -10.52
CA THR A 37 8.99 6.98 -10.78
C THR A 37 10.11 7.84 -10.18
N GLY A 38 11.17 7.24 -9.69
CA GLY A 38 12.32 7.96 -9.14
C GLY A 38 12.19 8.41 -7.69
N LEU A 39 11.10 8.06 -7.00
CA LEU A 39 10.97 8.30 -5.55
C LEU A 39 11.72 7.26 -4.71
N ASN A 40 12.44 6.33 -5.33
CA ASN A 40 13.21 5.27 -4.65
C ASN A 40 12.39 4.52 -3.60
N VAL A 41 11.14 4.25 -3.91
CA VAL A 41 10.24 3.60 -3.00
C VAL A 41 10.49 2.09 -2.95
N GLY A 42 10.66 1.57 -1.75
CA GLY A 42 11.03 0.19 -1.52
C GLY A 42 12.55 -0.03 -1.59
N PHE A 43 12.99 -1.15 -1.06
CA PHE A 43 14.40 -1.47 -0.91
C PHE A 43 15.02 -2.16 -2.13
N LEU A 44 14.21 -2.70 -3.05
CA LEU A 44 14.68 -3.30 -4.31
C LEU A 44 13.79 -2.84 -5.49
N PRO A 45 13.83 -1.57 -5.89
CA PRO A 45 12.96 -1.03 -6.93
C PRO A 45 13.16 -1.72 -8.29
N TYR A 46 14.35 -2.26 -8.56
CA TYR A 46 14.72 -2.99 -9.78
C TYR A 46 14.88 -4.51 -9.54
N ALA A 47 14.21 -5.06 -8.54
CA ALA A 47 14.22 -6.51 -8.34
C ALA A 47 13.84 -7.26 -9.63
N PRO A 48 14.43 -8.42 -9.91
CA PRO A 48 14.14 -9.15 -11.13
C PRO A 48 12.68 -9.62 -11.19
N VAL A 49 12.16 -9.75 -12.40
CA VAL A 49 10.91 -10.48 -12.66
C VAL A 49 11.22 -11.96 -12.67
N VAL A 50 10.62 -12.70 -11.76
CA VAL A 50 10.86 -14.13 -11.60
C VAL A 50 9.57 -14.88 -11.91
N THR A 51 9.67 -15.87 -12.79
CA THR A 51 8.52 -16.65 -13.24
C THR A 51 8.81 -18.14 -13.13
N ALA A 52 7.94 -18.85 -12.43
CA ALA A 52 7.93 -20.31 -12.43
C ALA A 52 7.37 -20.82 -13.77
N LEU A 53 7.97 -21.85 -14.29
CA LEU A 53 7.55 -22.48 -15.55
C LEU A 53 6.95 -23.86 -15.27
N PRO A 54 5.99 -24.32 -16.05
CA PRO A 54 5.53 -25.68 -16.00
C PRO A 54 6.71 -26.63 -16.31
N GLU A 55 6.67 -27.83 -15.76
CA GLU A 55 7.69 -28.85 -16.05
C GLU A 55 7.81 -29.04 -17.56
N THR A 56 9.03 -28.84 -18.06
CA THR A 56 9.28 -28.80 -19.49
C THR A 56 10.61 -29.43 -19.80
N LYS A 57 10.63 -30.41 -20.73
CA LYS A 57 11.83 -30.99 -21.29
C LYS A 57 12.17 -30.29 -22.60
N GLY A 58 13.38 -29.76 -22.69
CA GLY A 58 13.85 -29.07 -23.89
C GLY A 58 15.28 -28.56 -23.72
N THR A 59 15.99 -28.44 -24.84
CA THR A 59 17.36 -27.90 -24.90
C THR A 59 17.45 -26.61 -25.71
N ASP A 60 16.36 -26.27 -26.44
CA ASP A 60 16.32 -25.11 -27.31
C ASP A 60 15.10 -24.25 -26.90
N PHE A 61 15.37 -23.06 -26.40
CA PHE A 61 14.36 -22.10 -25.97
C PHE A 61 14.53 -20.78 -26.72
N ARG A 62 13.42 -20.11 -26.97
CA ARG A 62 13.40 -18.79 -27.60
C ARG A 62 12.60 -17.81 -26.74
N LEU A 63 13.22 -16.69 -26.40
CA LEU A 63 12.54 -15.57 -25.76
C LEU A 63 12.32 -14.46 -26.77
N PHE A 64 11.06 -14.11 -27.01
CA PHE A 64 10.68 -12.99 -27.85
C PHE A 64 10.23 -11.83 -26.96
N VAL A 65 10.92 -10.70 -27.04
CA VAL A 65 10.64 -9.51 -26.22
C VAL A 65 9.93 -8.46 -27.07
N HIS A 66 8.77 -8.02 -26.63
CA HIS A 66 7.93 -7.02 -27.30
C HIS A 66 8.32 -5.59 -26.92
N ALA A 67 9.59 -5.24 -27.01
CA ALA A 67 10.07 -3.91 -26.63
C ALA A 67 10.07 -2.95 -27.82
N SER A 68 9.70 -1.70 -27.57
CA SER A 68 9.94 -0.58 -28.48
C SER A 68 11.09 0.26 -27.89
N GLY A 69 12.31 0.08 -28.41
CA GLY A 69 13.49 0.79 -27.96
C GLY A 69 14.60 -0.12 -27.44
N ASN A 70 15.67 0.47 -26.95
CA ASN A 70 16.83 -0.24 -26.43
C ASN A 70 16.75 -0.32 -24.92
N ALA A 71 16.85 -1.51 -24.37
CA ALA A 71 16.97 -1.76 -22.93
C ALA A 71 17.94 -2.92 -22.69
N ASP A 72 18.79 -2.77 -21.68
CA ASP A 72 19.63 -3.87 -21.25
C ASP A 72 18.79 -4.82 -20.38
N MET A 73 18.86 -6.10 -20.75
CA MET A 73 18.17 -7.17 -20.02
C MET A 73 19.15 -8.31 -19.75
N ILE A 74 19.10 -8.81 -18.53
CA ILE A 74 19.78 -10.03 -18.11
C ILE A 74 18.70 -11.11 -17.99
N VAL A 75 18.83 -12.19 -18.74
CA VAL A 75 17.90 -13.31 -18.73
C VAL A 75 18.62 -14.56 -18.26
N ASP A 76 18.09 -15.20 -17.25
CA ASP A 76 18.55 -16.49 -16.75
C ASP A 76 17.42 -17.52 -16.82
N LEU A 77 17.74 -18.69 -17.37
CA LEU A 77 16.82 -19.83 -17.47
C LEU A 77 17.41 -20.98 -16.63
N SER A 78 16.68 -21.44 -15.65
CA SER A 78 17.13 -22.45 -14.70
C SER A 78 16.22 -23.66 -14.65
N SER A 79 16.78 -24.85 -14.44
CA SER A 79 16.04 -26.07 -14.14
C SER A 79 15.49 -26.11 -12.70
N GLN A 80 16.02 -25.27 -11.83
CA GLN A 80 15.58 -25.23 -10.42
C GLN A 80 14.16 -24.65 -10.30
N PRO A 81 13.31 -25.23 -9.44
CA PRO A 81 12.03 -24.62 -9.09
C PRO A 81 12.27 -23.32 -8.31
N ILE A 82 11.39 -22.37 -8.52
CA ILE A 82 11.44 -21.09 -7.83
C ILE A 82 10.02 -20.63 -7.48
N ILE A 83 9.88 -19.84 -6.43
CA ILE A 83 8.59 -19.21 -6.11
C ILE A 83 8.37 -18.07 -7.10
N GLU A 84 7.30 -18.18 -7.88
CA GLU A 84 6.93 -17.15 -8.85
C GLU A 84 6.71 -15.81 -8.16
N ARG A 85 7.26 -14.74 -8.74
CA ARG A 85 7.11 -13.39 -8.23
C ARG A 85 7.53 -13.23 -6.75
N TYR A 86 8.52 -14.01 -6.29
CA TYR A 86 8.95 -13.88 -4.90
C TYR A 86 9.42 -12.46 -4.51
N PRO A 87 10.03 -11.63 -5.39
CA PRO A 87 10.38 -10.28 -5.02
C PRO A 87 9.15 -9.43 -4.65
N GLU A 88 8.07 -9.55 -5.42
CA GLU A 88 6.80 -8.88 -5.11
C GLU A 88 6.12 -9.49 -3.88
N LYS A 89 6.11 -10.81 -3.79
CA LYS A 89 5.50 -11.54 -2.67
C LYS A 89 6.23 -11.33 -1.34
N THR A 90 7.49 -10.92 -1.38
CA THR A 90 8.27 -10.52 -0.19
C THR A 90 8.29 -9.00 0.04
N LEU A 91 7.52 -8.24 -0.74
CA LEU A 91 7.46 -6.77 -0.71
C LEU A 91 8.79 -6.09 -1.09
N ALA A 92 9.68 -6.81 -1.78
CA ALA A 92 10.92 -6.23 -2.31
C ALA A 92 10.66 -5.31 -3.49
N LYS A 93 9.65 -5.64 -4.30
CA LYS A 93 9.16 -4.81 -5.40
C LYS A 93 7.65 -4.65 -5.29
N MET A 94 7.20 -3.41 -5.33
CA MET A 94 5.79 -3.05 -5.32
C MET A 94 5.39 -2.38 -6.62
N PHE A 95 4.14 -2.56 -7.03
CA PHE A 95 3.55 -1.77 -8.10
C PHE A 95 3.36 -0.34 -7.63
N GLN A 96 3.63 0.61 -8.51
CA GLN A 96 3.60 2.03 -8.15
C GLN A 96 2.61 2.82 -8.98
N TYR A 97 2.49 2.48 -10.27
CA TYR A 97 1.62 3.19 -11.18
C TYR A 97 1.27 2.32 -12.40
N PRO A 98 0.01 2.25 -12.83
CA PRO A 98 -1.14 2.83 -12.15
C PRO A 98 -1.26 2.27 -10.73
N LEU A 99 -2.10 2.94 -9.90
CA LEU A 99 -2.37 2.47 -8.55
C LEU A 99 -2.66 0.97 -8.54
N PRO A 100 -2.21 0.25 -7.49
CA PRO A 100 -2.40 -1.18 -7.42
C PRO A 100 -3.89 -1.51 -7.39
N MET A 101 -4.40 -1.84 -8.54
CA MET A 101 -5.73 -2.40 -8.65
C MET A 101 -5.70 -3.82 -8.08
N TRP A 102 -6.83 -4.25 -7.56
CA TRP A 102 -7.02 -5.57 -6.97
C TRP A 102 -6.34 -6.70 -7.76
N HIS A 103 -6.53 -6.77 -9.09
CA HIS A 103 -6.02 -7.85 -9.95
C HIS A 103 -4.49 -7.90 -10.05
N GLU A 104 -3.78 -6.82 -9.75
CA GLU A 104 -2.32 -6.77 -9.82
C GLU A 104 -1.64 -7.50 -8.65
N TYR A 105 -2.39 -7.75 -7.58
CA TYR A 105 -1.93 -8.53 -6.43
C TYR A 105 -2.47 -9.96 -6.43
N MET A 106 -3.20 -10.34 -7.47
CA MET A 106 -3.65 -11.72 -7.67
C MET A 106 -2.64 -12.44 -8.55
N TRP A 107 -1.91 -13.35 -7.95
CA TRP A 107 -0.92 -14.16 -8.65
C TRP A 107 -1.51 -15.50 -9.03
N ASP A 108 -1.16 -16.00 -10.23
CA ASP A 108 -1.53 -17.32 -10.68
C ASP A 108 -1.01 -18.40 -9.73
N LYS A 109 -1.74 -19.52 -9.67
CA LYS A 109 -1.27 -20.70 -8.96
C LYS A 109 0.07 -21.16 -9.57
N GLN A 110 1.04 -21.41 -8.70
CA GLN A 110 2.33 -21.88 -9.13
C GLN A 110 2.26 -23.30 -9.72
N PRO A 111 3.11 -23.60 -10.72
CA PRO A 111 3.27 -24.96 -11.21
C PRO A 111 3.69 -25.92 -10.10
N GLU A 112 3.14 -27.12 -10.11
CA GLU A 112 3.58 -28.19 -9.23
C GLU A 112 4.99 -28.66 -9.63
N VAL A 113 5.74 -29.16 -8.66
CA VAL A 113 7.06 -29.77 -8.86
C VAL A 113 6.95 -31.27 -8.62
N SER A 114 7.10 -32.07 -9.69
CA SER A 114 6.92 -33.52 -9.62
C SER A 114 8.10 -34.26 -8.99
N ASP A 115 9.32 -33.74 -9.19
CA ASP A 115 10.54 -34.33 -8.61
C ASP A 115 10.78 -33.79 -7.20
N SER A 116 10.49 -34.62 -6.19
CA SER A 116 10.69 -34.25 -4.79
C SER A 116 12.16 -34.00 -4.42
N ASN A 117 13.13 -34.49 -5.20
CA ASN A 117 14.54 -34.21 -4.95
C ASN A 117 14.93 -32.76 -5.27
N MET A 118 14.08 -32.03 -5.99
CA MET A 118 14.24 -30.61 -6.27
C MET A 118 13.64 -29.72 -5.17
N LEU A 119 13.03 -30.30 -4.15
CA LEU A 119 12.38 -29.61 -3.04
C LEU A 119 13.19 -29.77 -1.75
N ILE A 120 13.24 -28.75 -0.94
CA ILE A 120 13.88 -28.79 0.39
C ILE A 120 12.82 -29.10 1.44
N ASP A 121 12.98 -30.22 2.16
CA ASP A 121 12.13 -30.53 3.31
C ASP A 121 12.35 -29.43 4.40
N PRO A 122 11.30 -28.82 4.96
CA PRO A 122 11.44 -27.88 6.08
C PRO A 122 12.29 -28.41 7.24
N LYS A 123 12.33 -29.71 7.47
CA LYS A 123 13.15 -30.36 8.51
C LYS A 123 14.65 -30.34 8.19
N GLN A 124 15.02 -30.12 6.95
CA GLN A 124 16.42 -30.00 6.52
C GLN A 124 16.94 -28.56 6.65
N VAL A 125 16.08 -27.59 6.94
CA VAL A 125 16.47 -26.21 7.22
C VAL A 125 16.85 -26.10 8.69
N ILE A 126 18.13 -25.87 8.96
CA ILE A 126 18.68 -25.84 10.31
C ILE A 126 18.97 -24.39 10.70
N ASP A 127 18.43 -23.93 11.82
CA ASP A 127 18.80 -22.64 12.41
C ASP A 127 20.16 -22.74 13.10
N ILE A 128 21.16 -22.13 12.48
CA ILE A 128 22.53 -22.07 12.98
C ILE A 128 22.89 -20.72 13.62
N THR A 129 21.91 -19.85 13.81
CA THR A 129 22.07 -18.54 14.48
C THR A 129 22.77 -18.63 15.85
N PRO A 130 22.48 -19.63 16.71
CA PRO A 130 23.17 -19.75 18.00
C PRO A 130 24.69 -19.94 17.89
N TYR A 131 25.17 -20.43 16.75
CA TYR A 131 26.61 -20.66 16.49
C TYR A 131 27.30 -19.44 15.85
N PHE A 132 26.54 -18.39 15.50
CA PHE A 132 27.08 -17.17 14.93
C PHE A 132 27.31 -16.12 16.03
N LYS A 133 28.59 -15.84 16.34
CA LYS A 133 28.99 -14.89 17.38
C LYS A 133 30.12 -14.00 16.89
N ASN A 134 30.04 -12.70 17.18
CA ASN A 134 31.09 -11.71 16.86
C ASN A 134 31.54 -11.73 15.39
N GLY A 135 30.59 -11.94 14.46
CA GLY A 135 30.88 -11.97 13.03
C GLY A 135 31.44 -13.30 12.51
N GLN A 136 31.60 -14.30 13.37
CA GLN A 136 32.12 -15.63 13.04
C GLN A 136 31.09 -16.74 13.27
N LEU A 137 30.98 -17.66 12.34
CA LEU A 137 30.17 -18.87 12.43
C LEU A 137 31.07 -20.05 12.83
N ASN A 138 30.83 -20.62 14.00
CA ASN A 138 31.48 -21.83 14.50
C ASN A 138 30.44 -22.93 14.62
N TRP A 139 30.27 -23.70 13.56
CA TRP A 139 29.28 -24.78 13.47
C TRP A 139 29.94 -26.07 13.01
N GLN A 140 29.64 -27.16 13.68
CA GLN A 140 30.09 -28.50 13.27
C GLN A 140 29.16 -29.00 12.18
N VAL A 141 29.62 -28.96 10.94
CA VAL A 141 28.82 -29.27 9.74
C VAL A 141 28.55 -30.78 9.70
N PRO A 142 27.28 -31.21 9.65
CA PRO A 142 26.95 -32.63 9.42
C PRO A 142 27.43 -33.11 8.05
N ALA A 143 27.51 -34.42 7.85
CA ALA A 143 27.83 -34.98 6.54
C ALA A 143 26.78 -34.56 5.49
N GLY A 144 27.26 -34.25 4.28
CA GLY A 144 26.43 -33.84 3.15
C GLY A 144 26.88 -32.52 2.55
N GLU A 145 26.10 -32.02 1.57
CA GLU A 145 26.28 -30.70 0.95
C GLU A 145 25.33 -29.69 1.60
N TRP A 146 25.86 -28.55 2.00
CA TRP A 146 25.12 -27.54 2.72
C TRP A 146 25.25 -26.16 2.07
N THR A 147 24.11 -25.46 1.95
CA THR A 147 24.08 -24.04 1.61
C THR A 147 23.82 -23.24 2.86
N ILE A 148 24.73 -22.32 3.20
CA ILE A 148 24.56 -21.41 4.32
C ILE A 148 23.92 -20.12 3.82
N MET A 149 22.72 -19.82 4.32
CA MET A 149 22.02 -18.58 4.04
C MET A 149 22.10 -17.64 5.25
N ARG A 150 22.58 -16.43 5.04
CA ARG A 150 22.56 -15.38 6.04
C ARG A 150 21.47 -14.38 5.72
N THR A 151 20.50 -14.28 6.60
CA THR A 151 19.47 -13.22 6.56
C THR A 151 19.79 -12.14 7.57
N ALA A 152 19.44 -10.89 7.26
CA ALA A 152 19.62 -9.77 8.16
C ALA A 152 18.52 -8.73 7.93
N MET A 153 18.08 -8.12 9.03
CA MET A 153 17.26 -6.91 8.95
C MET A 153 18.17 -5.74 8.61
N CYS A 154 17.74 -4.90 7.68
CA CYS A 154 18.45 -3.68 7.30
C CYS A 154 17.45 -2.53 7.08
N PRO A 155 17.89 -1.26 7.20
CA PRO A 155 17.06 -0.13 6.85
C PRO A 155 16.63 -0.16 5.38
N THR A 156 15.42 0.28 5.09
CA THR A 156 14.94 0.44 3.70
C THR A 156 15.69 1.53 2.94
N ARG A 157 16.41 2.41 3.67
CA ARG A 157 17.12 3.60 3.19
C ARG A 157 16.20 4.70 2.65
N VAL A 158 14.90 4.53 2.76
CA VAL A 158 13.96 5.61 2.43
C VAL A 158 14.06 6.69 3.47
N THR A 159 14.07 7.94 3.01
CA THR A 159 14.12 9.14 3.87
C THR A 159 12.80 9.89 3.74
N ASN A 160 12.45 10.63 4.79
CA ASN A 160 11.29 11.49 4.79
C ASN A 160 11.41 12.57 3.68
N SER A 161 10.28 12.89 3.05
CA SER A 161 10.18 13.89 1.98
C SER A 161 8.74 14.42 1.92
N PRO A 162 8.54 15.73 1.69
CA PRO A 162 9.57 16.77 1.64
C PRO A 162 10.14 17.10 3.03
N ALA A 163 11.42 17.43 3.09
CA ALA A 163 12.08 17.82 4.33
C ALA A 163 13.21 18.83 4.05
N SER A 164 13.45 19.76 4.98
CA SER A 164 14.67 20.58 4.95
C SER A 164 15.91 19.69 5.12
N PRO A 165 17.10 20.14 4.69
CA PRO A 165 18.32 19.36 4.88
C PRO A 165 18.55 18.94 6.33
N GLU A 166 18.23 19.80 7.29
CA GLU A 166 18.40 19.57 8.74
C GLU A 166 17.39 18.56 9.28
N GLY A 167 16.22 18.47 8.66
CA GLY A 167 15.14 17.54 9.05
C GLY A 167 15.16 16.21 8.30
N ARG A 168 16.08 16.02 7.34
CA ARG A 168 16.14 14.80 6.54
C ARG A 168 16.73 13.65 7.34
N GLY A 169 16.01 12.55 7.40
CA GLY A 169 16.44 11.32 8.06
C GLY A 169 15.73 10.09 7.52
N LEU A 170 16.11 8.93 8.02
CA LEU A 170 15.44 7.68 7.67
C LEU A 170 14.00 7.67 8.16
N GLU A 171 13.13 7.09 7.39
CA GLU A 171 11.76 6.77 7.80
C GLU A 171 11.74 5.88 9.06
N VAL A 172 10.75 6.10 9.92
CA VAL A 172 10.56 5.29 11.12
C VAL A 172 10.14 3.86 10.77
N ASP A 173 10.49 2.91 11.60
CA ASP A 173 9.92 1.56 11.53
C ASP A 173 8.41 1.61 11.85
N LYS A 174 7.60 1.50 10.80
CA LYS A 174 6.14 1.60 10.87
C LYS A 174 5.46 0.35 11.44
N MET A 175 6.19 -0.76 11.57
CA MET A 175 5.67 -2.00 12.14
C MET A 175 5.95 -2.16 13.65
N SER A 176 6.35 -1.10 14.32
CA SER A 176 6.64 -1.10 15.76
C SER A 176 6.00 0.08 16.47
N LYS A 177 4.98 -0.17 17.27
CA LYS A 177 4.36 0.87 18.14
C LYS A 177 5.40 1.63 18.99
N LYS A 178 6.43 0.92 19.46
CA LYS A 178 7.51 1.50 20.26
C LYS A 178 8.29 2.56 19.48
N HIS A 179 8.67 2.23 18.23
CA HIS A 179 9.42 3.16 17.38
C HIS A 179 8.54 4.32 16.91
N VAL A 180 7.28 4.05 16.58
CA VAL A 180 6.28 5.07 16.22
C VAL A 180 6.05 6.04 17.36
N ALA A 181 5.85 5.55 18.58
CA ALA A 181 5.69 6.40 19.76
C ALA A 181 6.94 7.25 20.05
N LYS A 182 8.14 6.65 19.92
CA LYS A 182 9.40 7.39 20.10
C LYS A 182 9.55 8.50 19.06
N HIS A 183 9.17 8.25 17.81
CA HIS A 183 9.19 9.27 16.75
C HIS A 183 8.21 10.41 17.07
N PHE A 184 6.98 10.07 17.45
CA PHE A 184 5.98 11.06 17.88
C PHE A 184 6.51 11.93 19.02
N ASP A 185 7.05 11.32 20.07
CA ASP A 185 7.54 12.02 21.25
C ASP A 185 8.75 12.92 20.95
N ALA A 186 9.59 12.53 19.99
CA ALA A 186 10.75 13.32 19.58
C ALA A 186 10.37 14.60 18.81
N HIS A 187 9.25 14.61 18.09
CA HIS A 187 8.77 15.75 17.31
C HIS A 187 7.55 16.41 17.96
N MET A 188 6.40 15.75 17.93
CA MET A 188 5.16 16.30 18.48
C MET A 188 5.23 16.47 20.01
N GLY A 189 5.88 15.53 20.69
CA GLY A 189 6.12 15.64 22.12
C GLY A 189 6.94 16.87 22.50
N GLU A 190 7.92 17.26 21.66
CA GLU A 190 8.69 18.50 21.88
C GLU A 190 7.82 19.75 21.71
N ILE A 191 6.96 19.79 20.69
CA ILE A 191 6.00 20.88 20.48
C ILE A 191 5.07 20.98 21.70
N LEU A 192 4.53 19.85 22.16
CA LEU A 192 3.63 19.79 23.29
C LEU A 192 4.30 20.22 24.61
N ARG A 193 5.60 19.98 24.78
CA ARG A 193 6.34 20.48 25.96
C ARG A 193 6.53 21.99 25.94
N ARG A 194 6.64 22.60 24.76
CA ARG A 194 6.86 24.05 24.59
C ARG A 194 5.58 24.88 24.66
N ILE A 195 4.43 24.28 24.40
CA ILE A 195 3.14 24.97 24.45
C ILE A 195 2.45 24.63 25.78
N PRO A 196 2.19 25.59 26.64
CA PRO A 196 1.46 25.37 27.88
C PRO A 196 0.09 24.73 27.63
N PRO A 197 -0.41 23.85 28.50
CA PRO A 197 -1.70 23.18 28.31
C PRO A 197 -2.88 24.14 28.08
N GLU A 198 -2.87 25.26 28.77
CA GLU A 198 -3.88 26.34 28.67
C GLU A 198 -3.91 27.00 27.28
N ASP A 199 -2.77 27.02 26.59
CA ASP A 199 -2.65 27.63 25.27
C ASP A 199 -2.98 26.64 24.13
N ARG A 200 -3.18 25.33 24.43
CA ARG A 200 -3.51 24.31 23.45
C ARG A 200 -5.00 24.25 23.07
N THR A 201 -5.69 25.35 23.15
CA THR A 201 -7.15 25.39 22.96
C THR A 201 -7.60 24.99 21.57
N THR A 202 -6.79 25.25 20.56
CA THR A 202 -7.08 24.94 19.13
C THR A 202 -6.30 23.74 18.59
N PHE A 203 -5.24 23.30 19.27
CA PHE A 203 -4.46 22.14 18.84
C PHE A 203 -5.17 20.85 19.27
N LYS A 204 -5.99 20.29 18.37
CA LYS A 204 -6.86 19.13 18.62
C LYS A 204 -6.54 17.90 17.80
N ILE A 205 -5.93 18.09 16.63
CA ILE A 205 -5.74 17.04 15.64
C ILE A 205 -4.28 16.99 15.21
N VAL A 206 -3.74 15.78 15.08
CA VAL A 206 -2.48 15.51 14.38
C VAL A 206 -2.79 14.84 13.04
N VAL A 207 -2.10 15.30 12.03
CA VAL A 207 -2.26 14.81 10.65
C VAL A 207 -1.24 13.72 10.40
N GLN A 208 -1.70 12.61 9.87
CA GLN A 208 -0.90 11.57 9.25
C GLN A 208 -1.17 11.63 7.76
N ASP A 209 -0.24 12.17 7.04
CA ASP A 209 -0.30 12.37 5.60
C ASP A 209 -0.12 11.07 4.82
N SER A 210 -0.12 11.14 3.52
CA SER A 210 -0.05 10.03 2.58
C SER A 210 1.08 9.03 2.88
N TYR A 211 0.81 7.75 2.64
CA TYR A 211 1.85 6.72 2.68
C TYR A 211 2.59 6.65 1.34
N GLU A 212 3.82 7.15 1.29
CA GLU A 212 4.62 7.24 0.06
C GLU A 212 6.07 6.73 0.24
N THR A 213 6.26 5.78 1.13
CA THR A 213 7.59 5.39 1.62
C THR A 213 8.02 3.98 1.23
N GLY A 214 7.30 3.34 0.33
CA GLY A 214 7.65 2.03 -0.20
C GLY A 214 7.36 0.86 0.74
N GLY A 215 7.76 -0.32 0.30
CA GLY A 215 7.56 -1.56 1.05
C GLY A 215 8.48 -1.66 2.27
N GLN A 216 7.92 -2.17 3.35
CA GLN A 216 8.63 -2.62 4.54
C GLN A 216 8.13 -4.03 4.87
N ASN A 217 9.02 -4.98 5.13
CA ASN A 217 8.64 -6.38 5.34
C ASN A 217 9.17 -7.01 6.63
N TRP A 218 9.92 -6.25 7.45
CA TRP A 218 10.52 -6.78 8.68
C TRP A 218 10.60 -5.75 9.79
N THR A 219 10.58 -6.24 11.04
CA THR A 219 10.75 -5.45 12.27
C THR A 219 11.38 -6.32 13.37
N ASP A 220 11.77 -5.71 14.49
CA ASP A 220 12.54 -6.32 15.58
C ASP A 220 11.95 -7.64 16.12
N ASP A 221 10.64 -7.72 16.27
CA ASP A 221 9.93 -8.87 16.86
C ASP A 221 9.16 -9.73 15.86
N MET A 222 9.49 -9.61 14.56
CA MET A 222 8.72 -10.23 13.47
C MET A 222 8.54 -11.75 13.64
N LEU A 223 9.59 -12.47 13.98
CA LEU A 223 9.53 -13.93 14.17
C LEU A 223 8.58 -14.32 15.32
N ALA A 224 8.65 -13.61 16.43
CA ALA A 224 7.79 -13.87 17.58
C ALA A 224 6.31 -13.55 17.27
N ALA A 225 6.07 -12.45 16.59
CA ALA A 225 4.73 -12.03 16.18
C ALA A 225 4.12 -13.01 15.18
N PHE A 226 4.91 -13.47 14.20
CA PHE A 226 4.49 -14.47 13.22
C PHE A 226 4.08 -15.78 13.91
N LYS A 227 4.96 -16.32 14.75
CA LYS A 227 4.70 -17.55 15.50
C LYS A 227 3.48 -17.44 16.42
N LYS A 228 3.29 -16.28 17.05
CA LYS A 228 2.11 -16.01 17.88
C LYS A 228 0.82 -16.02 17.05
N LYS A 229 0.83 -15.43 15.84
CA LYS A 229 -0.35 -15.30 15.00
C LYS A 229 -0.70 -16.61 14.29
N TYR A 230 0.27 -17.21 13.58
CA TYR A 230 0.04 -18.33 12.68
C TYR A 230 0.30 -19.71 13.31
N LYS A 231 0.88 -19.76 14.53
CA LYS A 231 1.10 -20.98 15.33
C LYS A 231 2.07 -21.99 14.73
N TYR A 232 2.93 -21.55 13.80
CA TYR A 232 4.06 -22.33 13.30
C TYR A 232 5.34 -21.51 13.28
N ASP A 233 6.50 -22.21 13.19
CA ASP A 233 7.80 -21.55 13.17
C ASP A 233 8.11 -21.02 11.76
N PRO A 234 8.36 -19.72 11.56
CA PRO A 234 8.72 -19.20 10.26
C PRO A 234 10.15 -19.49 9.82
N ILE A 235 11.06 -19.86 10.74
CA ILE A 235 12.50 -20.01 10.46
C ILE A 235 12.76 -21.00 9.32
N PRO A 236 12.15 -22.20 9.26
CA PRO A 236 12.37 -23.13 8.16
C PRO A 236 11.98 -22.57 6.77
N TYR A 237 11.11 -21.58 6.73
CA TYR A 237 10.58 -20.98 5.49
C TYR A 237 11.31 -19.70 5.08
N LEU A 238 12.25 -19.18 5.87
CA LEU A 238 13.00 -17.97 5.51
C LEU A 238 13.71 -18.04 4.15
N PRO A 239 14.21 -19.21 3.69
CA PRO A 239 14.76 -19.30 2.34
C PRO A 239 13.77 -18.92 1.23
N SER A 240 12.47 -19.01 1.47
CA SER A 240 11.44 -18.60 0.52
C SER A 240 11.44 -17.09 0.25
N LEU A 241 12.05 -16.28 1.13
CA LEU A 241 12.29 -14.84 0.87
C LEU A 241 13.28 -14.62 -0.29
N GLN A 242 14.02 -15.63 -0.68
CA GLN A 242 14.91 -15.63 -1.85
C GLN A 242 14.39 -16.51 -2.99
N GLY A 243 13.12 -16.88 -2.94
CA GLY A 243 12.47 -17.67 -3.98
C GLY A 243 12.68 -19.19 -3.88
N ILE A 244 13.42 -19.67 -2.87
CA ILE A 244 13.68 -21.12 -2.69
C ILE A 244 12.39 -21.80 -2.23
N VAL A 245 12.05 -22.89 -2.91
CA VAL A 245 10.85 -23.68 -2.58
C VAL A 245 11.14 -24.60 -1.39
N ILE A 246 10.39 -24.40 -0.32
CA ILE A 246 10.47 -25.19 0.91
C ILE A 246 9.20 -26.04 1.06
N GLY A 247 9.34 -27.34 1.16
CA GLY A 247 8.26 -28.33 1.25
C GLY A 247 7.54 -28.50 -0.08
N SER A 248 6.83 -27.48 -0.52
CA SER A 248 6.17 -27.43 -1.82
C SER A 248 6.00 -25.98 -2.29
N PRO A 249 5.71 -25.75 -3.58
CA PRO A 249 5.34 -24.42 -4.07
C PRO A 249 4.18 -23.79 -3.27
N ASP A 250 3.14 -24.57 -2.98
CA ASP A 250 1.98 -24.13 -2.21
C ASP A 250 2.33 -23.77 -0.76
N MET A 251 3.14 -24.58 -0.06
CA MET A 251 3.57 -24.27 1.31
C MET A 251 4.39 -22.97 1.36
N SER A 252 5.31 -22.81 0.43
CA SER A 252 6.16 -21.61 0.35
C SER A 252 5.33 -20.37 0.03
N ASP A 253 4.36 -20.49 -0.85
CA ASP A 253 3.49 -19.38 -1.24
C ASP A 253 2.56 -18.96 -0.09
N ARG A 254 2.02 -19.92 0.67
CA ARG A 254 1.25 -19.66 1.89
C ARG A 254 2.06 -18.97 2.97
N PHE A 255 3.33 -19.37 3.17
CA PHE A 255 4.23 -18.66 4.08
C PHE A 255 4.41 -17.19 3.68
N LEU A 256 4.63 -16.91 2.39
CA LEU A 256 4.75 -15.54 1.89
C LEU A 256 3.43 -14.76 1.98
N TRP A 257 2.28 -15.44 1.84
CA TRP A 257 0.97 -14.85 2.07
C TRP A 257 0.79 -14.45 3.54
N ASP A 258 1.09 -15.36 4.47
CA ASP A 258 1.05 -15.10 5.91
C ASP A 258 1.96 -13.92 6.31
N LEU A 259 3.16 -13.86 5.71
CA LEU A 259 4.10 -12.75 5.94
C LEU A 259 3.50 -11.41 5.49
N ARG A 260 2.98 -11.33 4.26
CA ARG A 260 2.34 -10.11 3.74
C ARG A 260 1.14 -9.69 4.58
N ARG A 261 0.32 -10.66 4.99
CA ARG A 261 -0.83 -10.36 5.86
C ARG A 261 -0.40 -9.82 7.22
N LEU A 262 0.64 -10.38 7.82
CA LEU A 262 1.21 -9.87 9.08
C LEU A 262 1.77 -8.45 8.92
N VAL A 263 2.46 -8.18 7.82
CA VAL A 263 2.96 -6.83 7.51
C VAL A 263 1.79 -5.84 7.43
N ALA A 264 0.73 -6.18 6.68
CA ALA A 264 -0.44 -5.33 6.55
C ALA A 264 -1.12 -5.04 7.90
N ASP A 265 -1.27 -6.06 8.75
CA ASP A 265 -1.81 -5.88 10.09
C ASP A 265 -0.95 -4.93 10.93
N ARG A 266 0.37 -5.10 10.87
CA ARG A 266 1.29 -4.24 11.62
C ARG A 266 1.24 -2.79 11.13
N ILE A 267 1.18 -2.56 9.83
CA ILE A 267 1.02 -1.22 9.27
C ILE A 267 -0.31 -0.60 9.74
N ALA A 268 -1.37 -1.35 9.81
CA ALA A 268 -2.65 -0.84 10.30
C ALA A 268 -2.62 -0.59 11.82
N TYR A 269 -2.24 -1.59 12.62
CA TYR A 269 -2.38 -1.52 14.08
C TYR A 269 -1.21 -0.87 14.79
N ASP A 270 0.02 -1.06 14.31
CA ASP A 270 1.21 -0.56 14.98
C ASP A 270 1.61 0.82 14.49
N TYR A 271 1.40 1.14 13.21
CA TYR A 271 1.64 2.48 12.68
C TYR A 271 0.44 3.41 12.94
N VAL A 272 -0.66 3.21 12.21
CA VAL A 272 -1.82 4.10 12.35
C VAL A 272 -2.44 3.99 13.73
N GLY A 273 -2.70 2.77 14.19
CA GLY A 273 -3.20 2.52 15.54
C GLY A 273 -2.23 3.00 16.63
N GLY A 274 -0.93 2.87 16.41
CA GLY A 274 0.10 3.36 17.32
C GLY A 274 0.15 4.88 17.40
N LEU A 275 0.03 5.59 16.27
CA LEU A 275 -0.09 7.05 16.24
C LEU A 275 -1.36 7.53 16.94
N ARG A 276 -2.50 6.87 16.68
CA ARG A 276 -3.75 7.17 17.39
C ARG A 276 -3.58 6.99 18.89
N GLU A 277 -3.01 5.89 19.33
CA GLU A 277 -2.80 5.60 20.75
C GLU A 277 -1.93 6.65 21.43
N VAL A 278 -0.81 7.06 20.84
CA VAL A 278 0.04 8.10 21.40
C VAL A 278 -0.63 9.48 21.35
N GLY A 279 -1.35 9.79 20.27
CA GLY A 279 -2.13 11.03 20.15
C GLY A 279 -3.18 11.15 21.28
N HIS A 280 -3.93 10.08 21.53
CA HIS A 280 -4.94 10.04 22.59
C HIS A 280 -4.35 10.27 23.98
N ARG A 281 -3.13 9.76 24.26
CA ARG A 281 -2.44 10.05 25.55
C ARG A 281 -2.17 11.54 25.76
N HIS A 282 -2.12 12.31 24.66
CA HIS A 282 -1.94 13.77 24.68
C HIS A 282 -3.24 14.56 24.46
N GLY A 283 -4.40 13.89 24.45
CA GLY A 283 -5.70 14.53 24.22
C GLY A 283 -5.94 14.97 22.76
N LEU A 284 -5.18 14.40 21.83
CA LEU A 284 -5.28 14.68 20.39
C LEU A 284 -5.99 13.55 19.67
N THR A 285 -6.77 13.90 18.64
CA THR A 285 -7.30 12.95 17.67
C THR A 285 -6.36 12.86 16.45
N THR A 286 -6.47 11.77 15.70
CA THR A 286 -5.69 11.57 14.46
C THR A 286 -6.57 11.74 13.25
N TRP A 287 -6.06 12.46 12.27
CA TRP A 287 -6.60 12.49 10.92
C TRP A 287 -5.60 11.78 9.99
N LEU A 288 -6.10 10.86 9.17
CA LEU A 288 -5.32 10.10 8.22
C LEU A 288 -5.75 10.43 6.80
N GLU A 289 -4.80 10.82 5.98
CA GLU A 289 -4.96 10.73 4.54
C GLU A 289 -4.77 9.27 4.13
N ASN A 290 -5.89 8.62 3.80
CA ASN A 290 -5.89 7.23 3.40
C ASN A 290 -5.46 7.11 1.93
N TYR A 291 -4.17 7.08 1.75
CA TYR A 291 -3.47 7.10 0.49
C TYR A 291 -2.45 5.97 0.46
N GLY A 292 -2.41 5.19 -0.60
CA GLY A 292 -1.65 3.95 -0.64
C GLY A 292 -0.80 3.79 -1.90
N HIS A 293 -0.21 4.84 -2.37
CA HIS A 293 0.72 4.82 -3.49
C HIS A 293 2.13 4.38 -3.07
N TRP A 294 3.03 4.31 -4.02
CA TRP A 294 4.47 4.18 -3.79
C TRP A 294 4.87 3.01 -2.92
N GLY A 295 4.31 1.83 -3.24
CA GLY A 295 4.68 0.59 -2.57
C GLY A 295 4.02 0.39 -1.20
N PHE A 296 2.84 0.94 -0.99
CA PHE A 296 2.03 0.72 0.19
C PHE A 296 1.88 -0.79 0.51
N PRO A 297 2.32 -1.27 1.70
CA PRO A 297 2.34 -2.69 2.00
C PRO A 297 1.10 -3.17 2.78
N GLY A 298 0.13 -2.29 3.01
CA GLY A 298 -1.02 -2.52 3.87
C GLY A 298 -2.29 -2.96 3.14
N GLU A 299 -3.38 -3.02 3.89
CA GLU A 299 -4.74 -3.14 3.40
C GLU A 299 -5.49 -1.84 3.72
N PHE A 300 -5.95 -1.17 2.69
CA PHE A 300 -6.41 0.21 2.74
C PHE A 300 -7.56 0.46 3.71
N LEU A 301 -8.59 -0.42 3.73
CA LEU A 301 -9.74 -0.26 4.62
C LEU A 301 -9.36 -0.51 6.07
N GLN A 302 -8.53 -1.54 6.33
CA GLN A 302 -8.04 -1.83 7.67
C GLN A 302 -7.12 -0.72 8.19
N TYR A 303 -6.24 -0.23 7.34
CA TYR A 303 -5.34 0.89 7.60
C TYR A 303 -6.11 2.15 8.02
N GLY A 304 -7.07 2.58 7.18
CA GLY A 304 -7.92 3.73 7.46
C GLY A 304 -8.82 3.54 8.68
N GLY A 305 -9.26 2.31 8.94
CA GLY A 305 -10.07 1.95 10.10
C GLY A 305 -9.42 2.29 11.43
N GLN A 306 -8.09 2.32 11.50
CA GLN A 306 -7.33 2.53 12.75
C GLN A 306 -7.13 4.01 13.11
N SER A 307 -7.40 4.97 12.23
CA SER A 307 -7.40 6.40 12.57
C SER A 307 -8.72 6.85 13.19
N ASP A 308 -8.77 8.02 13.83
CA ASP A 308 -10.03 8.60 14.31
C ASP A 308 -10.83 9.19 13.18
N GLU A 309 -10.20 10.00 12.35
CA GLU A 309 -10.80 10.59 11.15
C GLU A 309 -10.01 10.13 9.91
N ILE A 310 -10.68 10.03 8.79
CA ILE A 310 -10.13 9.50 7.54
C ILE A 310 -10.40 10.48 6.41
N GLY A 311 -9.45 10.57 5.49
CA GLY A 311 -9.58 11.31 4.25
C GLY A 311 -9.05 10.54 3.06
N GLY A 312 -9.44 10.97 1.88
CA GLY A 312 -8.81 10.67 0.62
C GLY A 312 -8.13 11.92 0.08
N GLU A 313 -7.79 11.88 -1.19
CA GLU A 313 -7.22 13.00 -1.93
C GLU A 313 -7.90 13.12 -3.30
N PHE A 314 -8.08 14.34 -3.80
CA PHE A 314 -8.40 14.54 -5.20
C PHE A 314 -7.75 15.80 -5.76
N TRP A 315 -7.29 15.67 -6.98
CA TRP A 315 -6.73 16.77 -7.74
C TRP A 315 -7.81 17.52 -8.53
N SER A 316 -7.55 18.77 -8.80
CA SER A 316 -8.42 19.61 -9.63
C SER A 316 -8.63 19.05 -11.03
N GLU A 317 -7.63 18.34 -11.55
CA GLU A 317 -7.66 17.65 -12.84
C GLU A 317 -7.15 16.21 -12.75
N GLY A 318 -7.38 15.43 -13.80
CA GLY A 318 -6.91 14.07 -13.94
C GLY A 318 -7.74 13.03 -13.20
N SER A 319 -7.16 11.86 -13.00
CA SER A 319 -7.82 10.69 -12.42
C SER A 319 -7.49 10.45 -10.94
N LEU A 320 -6.54 11.18 -10.37
CA LEU A 320 -6.21 11.01 -8.96
C LEU A 320 -7.41 11.45 -8.09
N GLY A 321 -7.80 10.56 -7.19
CA GLY A 321 -9.02 10.67 -6.42
C GLY A 321 -10.14 9.73 -6.88
N ASP A 322 -10.04 9.14 -8.06
CA ASP A 322 -11.08 8.25 -8.60
C ASP A 322 -11.21 6.94 -7.80
N ILE A 323 -10.13 6.50 -7.15
CA ILE A 323 -10.10 5.30 -6.31
C ILE A 323 -10.12 5.70 -4.83
N GLU A 324 -9.27 6.63 -4.44
CA GLU A 324 -8.98 7.00 -3.06
C GLU A 324 -10.21 7.49 -2.30
N ASN A 325 -11.01 8.35 -2.93
CA ASN A 325 -12.17 8.94 -2.25
C ASN A 325 -13.29 7.93 -2.01
N ARG A 326 -13.57 7.05 -2.97
CA ARG A 326 -14.53 5.96 -2.78
C ARG A 326 -14.04 4.96 -1.74
N ALA A 327 -12.75 4.67 -1.71
CA ALA A 327 -12.17 3.79 -0.71
C ALA A 327 -12.20 4.42 0.69
N ALA A 328 -11.87 5.71 0.82
CA ALA A 328 -11.96 6.45 2.08
C ALA A 328 -13.39 6.53 2.61
N SER A 329 -14.37 6.82 1.74
CA SER A 329 -15.79 6.85 2.14
C SER A 329 -16.28 5.47 2.56
N SER A 330 -15.97 4.41 1.81
CA SER A 330 -16.30 3.05 2.21
C SER A 330 -15.68 2.68 3.55
N CYS A 331 -14.41 3.01 3.77
CA CYS A 331 -13.76 2.79 5.05
C CYS A 331 -14.47 3.53 6.18
N ALA A 332 -14.80 4.80 6.00
CA ALA A 332 -15.56 5.57 7.00
C ALA A 332 -16.90 4.91 7.34
N HIS A 333 -17.64 4.50 6.33
CA HIS A 333 -18.97 3.90 6.50
C HIS A 333 -18.89 2.58 7.26
N ILE A 334 -18.00 1.67 6.88
CA ILE A 334 -17.91 0.35 7.51
C ILE A 334 -17.32 0.38 8.92
N TYR A 335 -16.45 1.36 9.22
CA TYR A 335 -15.89 1.56 10.57
C TYR A 335 -16.67 2.58 11.42
N GLY A 336 -17.78 3.15 10.91
CA GLY A 336 -18.66 4.05 11.65
C GLY A 336 -18.10 5.44 11.88
N LYS A 337 -17.26 5.93 10.98
CA LYS A 337 -16.74 7.29 11.00
C LYS A 337 -17.72 8.24 10.28
N ARG A 338 -18.01 9.36 10.92
CA ARG A 338 -19.02 10.30 10.41
C ARG A 338 -18.49 11.24 9.34
N LYS A 339 -17.24 11.66 9.50
CA LYS A 339 -16.58 12.53 8.54
C LYS A 339 -15.74 11.75 7.58
N VAL A 340 -15.86 12.10 6.32
CA VAL A 340 -15.03 11.62 5.23
C VAL A 340 -14.36 12.84 4.61
N TRP A 341 -13.10 13.02 4.94
CA TRP A 341 -12.31 14.13 4.45
C TRP A 341 -11.76 13.86 3.05
N ALA A 342 -11.32 14.90 2.41
CA ALA A 342 -10.37 14.80 1.32
C ALA A 342 -9.41 15.97 1.36
N GLU A 343 -8.12 15.72 1.12
CA GLU A 343 -7.23 16.73 0.58
C GLU A 343 -7.79 17.14 -0.77
N SER A 344 -8.18 18.41 -0.91
CA SER A 344 -9.11 18.82 -1.95
C SER A 344 -8.49 19.86 -2.85
N PHE A 345 -8.58 19.61 -4.16
CA PHE A 345 -8.18 20.55 -5.21
C PHE A 345 -6.68 20.71 -5.38
N THR A 346 -5.89 19.73 -4.93
CA THR A 346 -4.47 19.62 -5.30
C THR A 346 -4.31 19.78 -6.82
N ALA A 347 -3.29 20.48 -7.25
CA ALA A 347 -3.20 20.85 -8.66
C ALA A 347 -1.76 20.94 -9.14
N GLY A 348 -1.53 20.54 -10.38
CA GLY A 348 -0.26 20.73 -11.06
C GLY A 348 -0.29 21.89 -12.09
N GLY A 349 0.86 22.17 -12.71
CA GLY A 349 0.96 23.14 -13.79
C GLY A 349 0.89 24.60 -13.34
N SER A 350 0.19 25.44 -14.10
CA SER A 350 0.18 26.89 -13.89
C SER A 350 -0.58 27.29 -12.64
N ASN A 351 0.06 28.09 -11.78
CA ASN A 351 -0.57 28.70 -10.62
C ASN A 351 -1.67 29.67 -11.02
N PHE A 352 -2.69 29.83 -10.16
CA PHE A 352 -3.79 30.79 -10.32
C PHE A 352 -4.63 30.61 -11.60
N SER A 353 -4.61 29.39 -12.17
CA SER A 353 -5.35 29.08 -13.40
C SER A 353 -6.76 28.56 -13.15
N ARG A 354 -7.08 28.20 -11.91
CA ARG A 354 -8.36 27.63 -11.51
C ARG A 354 -9.18 28.64 -10.72
N TYR A 355 -10.50 28.52 -10.80
CA TYR A 355 -11.42 29.44 -10.17
C TYR A 355 -12.68 28.71 -9.66
N PRO A 356 -13.51 29.33 -8.80
CA PRO A 356 -14.58 28.65 -8.08
C PRO A 356 -15.53 27.81 -8.92
N HIS A 357 -15.82 28.19 -10.17
CA HIS A 357 -16.71 27.41 -11.04
C HIS A 357 -16.14 26.04 -11.39
N THR A 358 -14.85 25.98 -11.80
CA THR A 358 -14.18 24.73 -12.15
C THR A 358 -13.95 23.88 -10.89
N LEU A 359 -13.51 24.50 -9.80
CA LEU A 359 -13.32 23.83 -8.51
C LEU A 359 -14.63 23.24 -7.98
N LYS A 360 -15.74 23.99 -8.11
CA LYS A 360 -17.06 23.52 -7.68
C LYS A 360 -17.48 22.24 -8.42
N GLN A 361 -17.37 22.22 -9.74
CA GLN A 361 -17.72 21.04 -10.53
C GLN A 361 -16.94 19.81 -10.09
N ARG A 362 -15.64 19.99 -9.83
CA ARG A 362 -14.76 18.90 -9.38
C ARG A 362 -15.12 18.43 -7.97
N GLY A 363 -15.33 19.35 -7.04
CA GLY A 363 -15.73 19.04 -5.67
C GLY A 363 -17.10 18.36 -5.59
N ASP A 364 -18.08 18.83 -6.35
CA ASP A 364 -19.43 18.24 -6.39
C ASP A 364 -19.39 16.77 -6.81
N ARG A 365 -18.52 16.41 -7.75
CA ARG A 365 -18.30 15.00 -8.12
C ARG A 365 -17.92 14.17 -6.89
N PHE A 366 -16.92 14.61 -6.11
CA PHE A 366 -16.45 13.83 -4.97
C PHE A 366 -17.43 13.84 -3.78
N PHE A 367 -18.29 14.83 -3.68
CA PHE A 367 -19.43 14.77 -2.77
C PHE A 367 -20.35 13.57 -3.10
N THR A 368 -20.56 13.26 -4.37
CA THR A 368 -21.36 12.08 -4.77
C THR A 368 -20.66 10.76 -4.47
N GLU A 369 -19.37 10.77 -4.25
CA GLU A 369 -18.58 9.60 -3.85
C GLU A 369 -18.44 9.43 -2.33
N GLY A 370 -19.05 10.31 -1.56
CA GLY A 370 -19.15 10.22 -0.11
C GLY A 370 -18.25 11.19 0.65
N ILE A 371 -17.44 12.00 -0.01
CA ILE A 371 -16.68 13.05 0.65
C ILE A 371 -17.66 14.07 1.24
N ASN A 372 -17.46 14.40 2.52
CA ASN A 372 -18.33 15.33 3.23
C ASN A 372 -17.55 16.32 4.12
N SER A 373 -16.24 16.38 3.91
CA SER A 373 -15.36 17.30 4.64
C SER A 373 -14.19 17.67 3.74
N THR A 374 -14.02 18.94 3.41
CA THR A 374 -12.99 19.40 2.47
C THR A 374 -11.83 20.06 3.21
N MET A 375 -10.61 19.70 2.86
CA MET A 375 -9.39 20.38 3.26
C MET A 375 -8.77 21.00 2.01
N LEU A 376 -8.79 22.31 1.93
CA LEU A 376 -8.29 23.00 0.72
C LEU A 376 -6.78 22.87 0.62
N HIS A 377 -6.29 22.30 -0.46
CA HIS A 377 -4.88 22.18 -0.76
C HIS A 377 -4.51 23.06 -1.98
N VAL A 378 -3.58 24.05 -1.86
CA VAL A 378 -2.83 24.31 -0.65
C VAL A 378 -2.73 25.84 -0.42
N TYR A 379 -2.67 26.23 0.83
CA TYR A 379 -2.34 27.59 1.22
C TYR A 379 -0.86 27.65 1.61
N ILE A 380 -0.06 28.32 0.79
CA ILE A 380 1.38 28.52 1.03
C ILE A 380 1.60 29.84 1.74
N HIS A 381 2.41 29.85 2.79
CA HIS A 381 2.80 31.08 3.47
C HIS A 381 3.47 32.07 2.50
N GLN A 382 2.96 33.31 2.48
CA GLN A 382 3.43 34.38 1.62
C GLN A 382 4.02 35.50 2.50
N PRO A 383 5.35 35.51 2.70
CA PRO A 383 5.98 36.52 3.58
C PRO A 383 6.12 37.91 2.94
N TRP A 384 5.95 38.01 1.62
CA TRP A 384 6.10 39.26 0.86
C TRP A 384 4.82 39.65 0.15
N GLU A 385 4.49 40.94 0.19
CA GLU A 385 3.32 41.50 -0.49
C GLU A 385 3.59 41.82 -1.96
N ASP A 386 4.82 42.16 -2.28
CA ASP A 386 5.28 42.68 -3.58
C ASP A 386 5.76 41.60 -4.57
N LYS A 387 5.79 40.32 -4.14
CA LYS A 387 6.24 39.20 -4.98
C LYS A 387 5.07 38.37 -5.46
N VAL A 388 4.83 38.39 -6.77
CA VAL A 388 3.77 37.59 -7.43
C VAL A 388 4.44 36.68 -8.48
N PRO A 389 4.17 35.39 -8.47
CA PRO A 389 3.17 34.64 -7.70
C PRO A 389 3.55 34.42 -6.22
N GLY A 390 4.76 34.81 -5.79
CA GLY A 390 5.26 34.62 -4.44
C GLY A 390 5.85 33.22 -4.22
N VAL A 391 5.84 32.76 -2.98
CA VAL A 391 6.23 31.39 -2.66
C VAL A 391 5.21 30.43 -3.24
N SER A 392 5.67 29.41 -3.93
CA SER A 392 4.84 28.45 -4.65
C SER A 392 5.29 27.02 -4.40
N THR A 393 4.38 26.09 -4.56
CA THR A 393 4.63 24.65 -4.62
C THR A 393 4.21 24.10 -5.96
N SER A 394 4.73 22.93 -6.33
CA SER A 394 4.31 22.21 -7.53
C SER A 394 2.88 21.61 -7.45
N PHE A 395 2.24 21.69 -6.27
CA PHE A 395 0.95 21.07 -5.99
C PHE A 395 -0.24 22.06 -6.00
N GLY A 396 -0.05 23.26 -6.50
CA GLY A 396 -1.10 24.28 -6.62
C GLY A 396 -0.92 25.45 -5.67
N ASN A 397 -1.59 26.53 -5.97
CA ASN A 397 -1.49 27.79 -5.21
C ASN A 397 -2.77 28.63 -5.30
N GLU A 398 -3.91 28.01 -5.61
CA GLU A 398 -5.16 28.68 -5.94
C GLU A 398 -5.75 29.46 -4.76
N PHE A 399 -5.58 28.97 -3.53
CA PHE A 399 -6.18 29.54 -2.32
C PHE A 399 -5.32 30.62 -1.66
N ASN A 400 -4.54 31.34 -2.47
CA ASN A 400 -3.55 32.32 -2.03
C ASN A 400 -4.09 33.72 -2.18
N ARG A 401 -3.68 34.66 -1.26
CA ARG A 401 -4.10 36.06 -1.32
C ARG A 401 -3.66 36.79 -2.57
N HIS A 402 -2.65 36.29 -3.29
CA HIS A 402 -2.22 36.86 -4.59
C HIS A 402 -3.14 36.45 -5.76
N ASN A 403 -4.06 35.50 -5.54
CA ASN A 403 -5.04 35.14 -6.56
C ASN A 403 -6.13 36.21 -6.68
N THR A 404 -6.54 36.51 -7.90
CA THR A 404 -7.47 37.59 -8.22
C THR A 404 -8.85 37.44 -7.57
N TRP A 405 -9.31 36.22 -7.30
CA TRP A 405 -10.62 35.96 -6.68
C TRP A 405 -10.52 35.66 -5.16
N PHE A 406 -9.33 35.79 -4.57
CA PHE A 406 -9.14 35.48 -3.13
C PHE A 406 -10.06 36.32 -2.22
N SER A 407 -10.31 37.57 -2.59
CA SER A 407 -11.24 38.44 -1.83
C SER A 407 -12.69 37.90 -1.78
N GLN A 408 -13.07 36.98 -2.66
CA GLN A 408 -14.36 36.29 -2.67
C GLN A 408 -14.29 34.85 -2.22
N LEU A 409 -13.18 34.40 -1.69
CA LEU A 409 -12.97 33.00 -1.23
C LEU A 409 -13.99 32.61 -0.14
N ASP A 410 -14.44 33.57 0.66
CA ASP A 410 -15.48 33.36 1.68
C ASP A 410 -16.79 32.83 1.09
N VAL A 411 -17.18 33.29 -0.10
CA VAL A 411 -18.40 32.83 -0.80
C VAL A 411 -18.24 31.32 -1.16
N PHE A 412 -17.10 30.94 -1.70
CA PHE A 412 -16.83 29.57 -2.03
C PHE A 412 -16.74 28.69 -0.78
N ASN A 413 -16.10 29.19 0.26
CA ASN A 413 -16.01 28.49 1.55
C ASN A 413 -17.39 28.30 2.20
N GLN A 414 -18.28 29.28 2.09
CA GLN A 414 -19.67 29.13 2.58
C GLN A 414 -20.45 28.07 1.80
N TYR A 415 -20.20 27.94 0.51
CA TYR A 415 -20.78 26.86 -0.30
C TYR A 415 -20.29 25.51 0.21
N LEU A 416 -18.95 25.29 0.30
CA LEU A 416 -18.37 24.05 0.79
C LEU A 416 -18.85 23.71 2.21
N LYS A 417 -18.87 24.70 3.11
CA LYS A 417 -19.32 24.52 4.50
C LYS A 417 -20.79 24.05 4.57
N ARG A 418 -21.68 24.60 3.75
CA ARG A 418 -23.09 24.20 3.70
C ARG A 418 -23.21 22.76 3.15
N CYS A 419 -22.52 22.44 2.07
CA CYS A 419 -22.50 21.08 1.52
C CYS A 419 -21.98 20.07 2.54
N ASN A 420 -20.83 20.35 3.14
CA ASN A 420 -20.23 19.48 4.14
C ASN A 420 -21.17 19.28 5.34
N PHE A 421 -21.80 20.36 5.85
CA PHE A 421 -22.76 20.22 6.94
C PHE A 421 -23.94 19.32 6.59
N MET A 422 -24.54 19.49 5.42
CA MET A 422 -25.69 18.69 4.99
C MET A 422 -25.31 17.23 4.76
N LEU A 423 -24.15 16.98 4.12
CA LEU A 423 -23.69 15.65 3.79
C LEU A 423 -23.20 14.84 5.02
N GLN A 424 -22.90 15.51 6.13
CA GLN A 424 -22.59 14.89 7.41
C GLN A 424 -23.83 14.47 8.21
N GLN A 425 -25.04 14.78 7.74
CA GLN A 425 -26.26 14.39 8.42
C GLN A 425 -26.74 13.01 7.99
N GLY A 426 -27.24 12.24 8.95
CA GLY A 426 -27.77 10.90 8.68
C GLY A 426 -26.70 9.83 8.47
N THR A 427 -27.12 8.75 7.84
CA THR A 427 -26.29 7.58 7.50
C THR A 427 -26.30 7.42 5.99
N TYR A 428 -25.14 7.14 5.41
CA TYR A 428 -25.02 6.84 3.99
C TYR A 428 -25.87 5.61 3.62
N VAL A 429 -26.44 5.60 2.43
CA VAL A 429 -27.26 4.49 1.94
C VAL A 429 -26.56 3.82 0.76
N ALA A 430 -26.25 2.55 0.92
CA ALA A 430 -25.73 1.69 -0.14
C ALA A 430 -26.47 0.36 -0.14
N ASP A 431 -26.71 -0.20 -1.32
CA ASP A 431 -27.39 -1.49 -1.47
C ASP A 431 -26.41 -2.67 -1.49
N VAL A 432 -25.18 -2.43 -1.95
CA VAL A 432 -24.19 -3.47 -2.25
C VAL A 432 -22.93 -3.27 -1.43
N ALA A 433 -22.40 -4.35 -0.85
CA ALA A 433 -21.06 -4.42 -0.29
C ALA A 433 -20.20 -5.31 -1.20
N TYR A 434 -19.09 -4.76 -1.71
CA TYR A 434 -18.09 -5.52 -2.45
C TYR A 434 -16.96 -5.94 -1.51
N PHE A 435 -16.85 -7.26 -1.27
CA PHE A 435 -15.76 -7.80 -0.46
C PHE A 435 -14.45 -7.75 -1.22
N ILE A 436 -13.45 -7.10 -0.64
CA ILE A 436 -12.15 -6.90 -1.29
C ILE A 436 -11.22 -8.10 -1.20
N GLY A 437 -11.59 -9.18 -0.49
CA GLY A 437 -10.71 -10.34 -0.23
C GLY A 437 -9.74 -10.09 0.93
N GLU A 438 -8.84 -11.05 1.15
CA GLU A 438 -7.87 -11.02 2.26
C GLU A 438 -6.41 -10.86 1.81
N ASP A 439 -6.16 -10.90 0.50
CA ASP A 439 -4.81 -10.69 -0.03
C ASP A 439 -4.27 -9.30 0.29
N THR A 440 -2.98 -9.24 0.53
CA THR A 440 -2.27 -7.98 0.77
C THR A 440 -0.93 -7.96 0.03
N PRO A 441 -0.45 -6.79 -0.33
CA PRO A 441 -1.05 -5.45 -0.14
C PRO A 441 -2.28 -5.22 -1.01
N LYS A 442 -3.15 -4.29 -0.61
CA LYS A 442 -4.38 -3.99 -1.34
C LYS A 442 -4.91 -2.59 -1.06
N MET A 443 -5.30 -1.87 -2.11
CA MET A 443 -5.97 -0.57 -1.98
C MET A 443 -7.49 -0.72 -1.94
N THR A 444 -8.09 -1.19 -3.02
CA THR A 444 -9.54 -1.37 -3.15
C THR A 444 -9.88 -2.68 -3.83
N GLY A 445 -11.16 -2.97 -3.92
CA GLY A 445 -11.69 -4.00 -4.78
C GLY A 445 -12.04 -3.49 -6.18
N VAL A 446 -12.56 -4.38 -6.99
CA VAL A 446 -13.18 -4.09 -8.27
C VAL A 446 -14.67 -4.39 -8.15
N CYS A 447 -15.52 -3.52 -8.71
CA CYS A 447 -16.95 -3.82 -8.83
C CYS A 447 -17.16 -4.82 -9.98
N ASP A 448 -17.07 -6.10 -9.67
CA ASP A 448 -17.36 -7.19 -10.60
C ASP A 448 -18.36 -8.17 -9.95
N PRO A 449 -19.61 -8.26 -10.47
CA PRO A 449 -20.15 -7.55 -11.63
C PRO A 449 -20.23 -6.03 -11.43
N GLU A 450 -20.21 -5.29 -12.54
CA GLU A 450 -20.38 -3.82 -12.50
C GLU A 450 -21.68 -3.44 -11.82
N LEU A 451 -21.62 -2.37 -11.02
CA LEU A 451 -22.79 -1.87 -10.29
C LEU A 451 -23.81 -1.27 -11.28
N PRO A 452 -25.07 -1.74 -11.29
CA PRO A 452 -26.12 -1.13 -12.10
C PRO A 452 -26.39 0.34 -11.73
N ARG A 453 -26.81 1.13 -12.69
CA ARG A 453 -27.19 2.53 -12.43
C ARG A 453 -28.33 2.65 -11.43
N GLY A 454 -28.24 3.65 -10.56
CA GLY A 454 -29.26 3.94 -9.54
C GLY A 454 -29.03 3.24 -8.20
N TYR A 455 -27.98 2.42 -8.10
CA TYR A 455 -27.57 1.82 -6.84
C TYR A 455 -26.26 2.42 -6.33
N SER A 456 -25.99 2.24 -5.05
CA SER A 456 -24.73 2.64 -4.43
C SER A 456 -24.09 1.47 -3.71
N PHE A 457 -22.79 1.61 -3.42
CA PHE A 457 -22.01 0.54 -2.82
C PHE A 457 -20.98 1.05 -1.84
N ASP A 458 -20.46 0.13 -1.03
CA ASP A 458 -19.20 0.26 -0.30
C ASP A 458 -18.32 -0.95 -0.55
N TYR A 459 -17.01 -0.73 -0.43
CA TYR A 459 -16.07 -1.82 -0.23
C TYR A 459 -16.12 -2.29 1.22
N ILE A 460 -15.95 -3.60 1.45
CA ILE A 460 -15.90 -4.19 2.79
C ILE A 460 -14.72 -5.15 2.88
N ASN A 461 -13.99 -5.11 4.00
CA ASN A 461 -12.88 -6.00 4.27
C ASN A 461 -13.26 -7.17 5.19
N ALA A 462 -12.34 -8.12 5.33
CA ALA A 462 -12.54 -9.32 6.15
C ALA A 462 -12.73 -8.99 7.63
N GLU A 463 -11.97 -8.03 8.18
CA GLU A 463 -12.09 -7.64 9.58
C GLU A 463 -13.53 -7.23 9.92
N VAL A 464 -14.10 -6.30 9.17
CA VAL A 464 -15.46 -5.83 9.42
C VAL A 464 -16.48 -6.92 9.14
N LEU A 465 -16.32 -7.66 8.06
CA LEU A 465 -17.24 -8.75 7.71
C LEU A 465 -17.28 -9.83 8.77
N LEU A 466 -16.14 -10.22 9.33
CA LEU A 466 -16.05 -11.31 10.30
C LEU A 466 -16.33 -10.89 11.75
N THR A 467 -16.01 -9.63 12.11
CA THR A 467 -16.04 -9.20 13.51
C THR A 467 -17.09 -8.16 13.84
N LYS A 468 -17.62 -7.43 12.86
CA LYS A 468 -18.52 -6.28 13.05
C LYS A 468 -19.80 -6.37 12.25
N SER A 469 -20.12 -7.52 11.68
CA SER A 469 -21.32 -7.74 10.89
C SER A 469 -22.27 -8.78 11.47
N SER A 470 -23.53 -8.67 11.09
CA SER A 470 -24.58 -9.64 11.38
C SER A 470 -25.64 -9.61 10.29
N VAL A 471 -26.48 -10.63 10.21
CA VAL A 471 -27.64 -10.63 9.30
C VAL A 471 -28.89 -10.31 10.09
N LYS A 472 -29.58 -9.22 9.71
CA LYS A 472 -30.84 -8.78 10.32
C LYS A 472 -31.85 -8.44 9.22
N GLY A 473 -33.02 -9.05 9.25
CA GLY A 473 -34.09 -8.78 8.28
C GLY A 473 -33.64 -8.94 6.82
N ASN A 474 -32.90 -10.00 6.50
CA ASN A 474 -32.32 -10.30 5.17
C ASN A 474 -31.34 -9.23 4.64
N LYS A 475 -30.72 -8.47 5.56
CA LYS A 475 -29.65 -7.51 5.22
C LYS A 475 -28.41 -7.80 6.01
N LEU A 476 -27.25 -7.63 5.36
CA LEU A 476 -25.97 -7.53 6.04
C LEU A 476 -25.97 -6.22 6.81
N THR A 477 -25.91 -6.26 8.13
CA THR A 477 -25.97 -5.11 9.01
C THR A 477 -24.68 -5.01 9.80
N LEU A 478 -24.05 -3.84 9.77
CA LEU A 478 -22.80 -3.56 10.47
C LEU A 478 -23.06 -2.85 11.81
N GLU A 479 -22.13 -2.96 12.75
CA GLU A 479 -22.15 -2.19 14.01
C GLU A 479 -22.18 -0.69 13.77
N SER A 480 -21.62 -0.20 12.67
CA SER A 480 -21.67 1.18 12.24
C SER A 480 -23.09 1.70 11.89
N GLY A 481 -24.04 0.80 11.77
CA GLY A 481 -25.43 1.11 11.34
C GLY A 481 -25.64 0.94 9.83
N MET A 482 -24.60 0.69 9.05
CA MET A 482 -24.73 0.42 7.62
C MET A 482 -25.48 -0.88 7.36
N GLN A 483 -26.25 -0.89 6.28
CA GLN A 483 -27.03 -2.06 5.86
C GLN A 483 -26.94 -2.26 4.36
N TYR A 484 -26.62 -3.50 3.95
CA TYR A 484 -26.50 -3.88 2.55
C TYR A 484 -27.45 -5.03 2.23
N ARG A 485 -28.04 -5.00 1.03
CA ARG A 485 -28.93 -6.06 0.52
C ARG A 485 -28.15 -7.17 -0.15
N VAL A 486 -27.02 -6.85 -0.74
CA VAL A 486 -26.18 -7.75 -1.52
C VAL A 486 -24.73 -7.69 -1.00
N LEU A 487 -24.13 -8.84 -0.78
CA LEU A 487 -22.69 -9.00 -0.60
C LEU A 487 -22.12 -9.67 -1.86
N VAL A 488 -21.20 -9.01 -2.52
CA VAL A 488 -20.49 -9.52 -3.68
C VAL A 488 -19.13 -10.05 -3.24
N LEU A 489 -18.87 -11.32 -3.53
CA LEU A 489 -17.57 -11.95 -3.31
C LEU A 489 -16.72 -11.87 -4.59
N PRO A 490 -15.41 -11.69 -4.49
CA PRO A 490 -14.55 -11.70 -5.66
C PRO A 490 -14.56 -13.07 -6.34
N LYS A 491 -14.37 -13.10 -7.64
CA LYS A 491 -14.11 -14.35 -8.36
C LYS A 491 -12.77 -14.91 -7.90
N GLN A 492 -12.76 -16.21 -7.65
CA GLN A 492 -11.53 -16.96 -7.34
C GLN A 492 -10.77 -17.33 -8.60
#